data_541a744002aedcc1772533393cc1633c
#
_entry.id   541a744002aedcc1772533393cc1633c
#
_cell.length_a   1.000
_cell.length_b   1.000
_cell.length_c   1.000
_cell.angle_alpha   90.00
_cell.angle_beta   90.00
_cell.angle_gamma   90.00
#
_symmetry.space_group_name_H-M   'P 1'
#
loop_
_entity.id
_entity.type
_entity.pdbx_description
1 polymer ?
#
loop_
_entity_poly.entity_id
_entity_poly.type
_entity_poly.pdbx_seq_one_letter_code
_entity_poly.pdbx_strand_id
1 'polypeptide(L)'
;MPMQSTRIVSLFLLLFSLSLTLPCSADTIDAAKIIKAAMDQWRGTTSHSTMSMTIHRPDWERSMTMDAWTAGEKKSLVRVLEPKKDAGNGTLLIDNSMWSFSPKVNRVIKIPSSMMNQSWMGSDFSNKDVARSADIIDQYNHSLIATDTSEGHKVYTIQSIPKEDAPVVWGKEVLRIRDDYVMLEHTFYDQDMKPIKRMGTSKVGMMGGRMVAIQQRMAKLETKNEYTEIKMINAKFDIKVPDSMFTLSNLRNPRF
;
A
#
# COMPACT_ATOMS: atom_id res chain seq x y z
N MET A 1 29.79 38.83 -89.19
CA MET A 1 28.49 38.62 -88.43
C MET A 1 28.71 37.57 -87.43
N PRO A 2 28.76 37.85 -86.12
CA PRO A 2 28.91 36.86 -85.09
C PRO A 2 27.54 36.48 -84.46
N MET A 3 27.33 35.22 -84.32
CA MET A 3 26.21 34.61 -83.63
C MET A 3 26.35 34.76 -82.13
N GLN A 4 25.31 35.31 -81.47
CA GLN A 4 25.20 35.37 -80.01
C GLN A 4 24.63 34.05 -79.50
N SER A 5 25.35 33.39 -78.61
CA SER A 5 24.88 32.20 -77.88
C SER A 5 24.28 32.63 -76.53
N THR A 6 22.99 32.45 -76.39
CA THR A 6 22.23 32.68 -75.15
C THR A 6 22.48 31.55 -74.15
N ARG A 7 23.10 31.84 -73.01
CA ARG A 7 23.27 30.91 -71.90
C ARG A 7 22.02 30.95 -71.01
N ILE A 8 21.30 29.84 -70.94
CA ILE A 8 20.21 29.63 -70.01
C ILE A 8 20.83 29.19 -68.67
N VAL A 9 20.69 30.04 -67.65
CA VAL A 9 21.07 29.71 -66.26
C VAL A 9 19.87 29.07 -65.59
N SER A 10 19.93 27.74 -65.40
CA SER A 10 18.94 26.99 -64.62
C SER A 10 19.21 27.20 -63.15
N LEU A 11 18.32 27.91 -62.47
CA LEU A 11 18.32 28.12 -61.03
C LEU A 11 17.64 26.92 -60.36
N PHE A 12 18.42 25.99 -59.80
CA PHE A 12 17.91 24.90 -58.97
C PHE A 12 17.57 25.45 -57.57
N LEU A 13 16.26 25.60 -57.28
CA LEU A 13 15.77 25.91 -55.94
C LEU A 13 15.78 24.62 -55.11
N LEU A 14 16.74 24.48 -54.19
CA LEU A 14 16.80 23.41 -53.22
C LEU A 14 15.81 23.75 -52.08
N LEU A 15 14.63 23.13 -52.10
CA LEU A 15 13.69 23.18 -50.99
C LEU A 15 14.23 22.30 -49.83
N PHE A 16 14.85 22.96 -48.86
CA PHE A 16 15.27 22.33 -47.61
C PHE A 16 14.04 22.21 -46.68
N SER A 17 13.38 21.06 -46.71
CA SER A 17 12.25 20.73 -45.80
C SER A 17 12.80 20.54 -44.38
N LEU A 18 12.69 21.57 -43.55
CA LEU A 18 13.00 21.55 -42.13
C LEU A 18 11.92 20.74 -41.42
N SER A 19 12.16 19.43 -41.21
CA SER A 19 11.30 18.57 -40.42
C SER A 19 11.38 18.98 -38.95
N LEU A 20 10.42 19.78 -38.46
CA LEU A 20 10.24 19.99 -37.03
C LEU A 20 9.82 18.66 -36.37
N THR A 21 10.78 17.98 -35.78
CA THR A 21 10.49 16.90 -34.82
C THR A 21 9.99 17.54 -33.54
N LEU A 22 8.67 17.57 -33.36
CA LEU A 22 8.09 17.89 -32.05
C LEU A 22 8.58 16.83 -31.06
N PRO A 23 9.15 17.23 -29.91
CA PRO A 23 9.45 16.28 -28.85
C PRO A 23 8.12 15.69 -28.39
N CYS A 24 7.92 14.40 -28.62
CA CYS A 24 6.87 13.63 -27.99
C CYS A 24 7.21 13.61 -26.49
N SER A 25 6.59 14.49 -25.71
CA SER A 25 6.60 14.36 -24.25
C SER A 25 5.87 13.06 -23.94
N ALA A 26 6.62 11.98 -23.79
CA ALA A 26 6.09 10.81 -23.12
C ALA A 26 5.71 11.27 -21.71
N ASP A 27 4.41 11.24 -21.38
CA ASP A 27 3.95 11.45 -20.02
C ASP A 27 4.72 10.49 -19.11
N THR A 28 5.68 11.05 -18.37
CA THR A 28 6.45 10.26 -17.40
C THR A 28 5.49 9.80 -16.32
N ILE A 29 5.25 8.50 -16.27
CA ILE A 29 4.39 7.89 -15.26
C ILE A 29 4.96 8.24 -13.89
N ASP A 30 4.19 9.00 -13.12
CA ASP A 30 4.56 9.42 -11.77
C ASP A 30 4.31 8.26 -10.78
N ALA A 31 5.37 7.55 -10.44
CA ALA A 31 5.32 6.41 -9.54
C ALA A 31 4.80 6.76 -8.14
N ALA A 32 5.09 7.96 -7.64
CA ALA A 32 4.59 8.43 -6.34
C ALA A 32 3.07 8.59 -6.35
N LYS A 33 2.51 9.13 -7.44
CA LYS A 33 1.05 9.26 -7.62
C LYS A 33 0.36 7.90 -7.67
N ILE A 34 0.96 6.90 -8.33
CA ILE A 34 0.38 5.55 -8.39
C ILE A 34 0.36 4.92 -7.00
N ILE A 35 1.45 5.03 -6.23
CA ILE A 35 1.49 4.50 -4.86
C ILE A 35 0.43 5.19 -3.99
N LYS A 36 0.38 6.53 -4.03
CA LYS A 36 -0.63 7.28 -3.27
C LYS A 36 -2.04 6.87 -3.65
N ALA A 37 -2.34 6.77 -4.94
CA ALA A 37 -3.65 6.34 -5.42
C ALA A 37 -4.00 4.91 -4.96
N ALA A 38 -3.04 3.99 -4.93
CA ALA A 38 -3.23 2.64 -4.42
C ALA A 38 -3.53 2.61 -2.92
N MET A 39 -2.85 3.46 -2.13
CA MET A 39 -3.14 3.61 -0.71
C MET A 39 -4.52 4.23 -0.47
N ASP A 40 -4.88 5.26 -1.22
CA ASP A 40 -6.20 5.90 -1.15
C ASP A 40 -7.32 4.95 -1.60
N GLN A 41 -7.07 4.11 -2.60
CA GLN A 41 -7.99 3.07 -3.07
C GLN A 41 -8.31 2.05 -1.97
N TRP A 42 -7.31 1.66 -1.20
CA TRP A 42 -7.44 0.71 -0.10
C TRP A 42 -8.13 1.30 1.13
N ARG A 43 -7.86 2.56 1.48
CA ARG A 43 -8.30 3.17 2.75
C ARG A 43 -9.52 4.08 2.58
N GLY A 44 -9.69 4.73 1.43
CA GLY A 44 -10.56 5.89 1.29
C GLY A 44 -10.07 7.09 2.13
N THR A 45 -10.82 8.18 2.15
CA THR A 45 -10.61 9.28 3.10
C THR A 45 -10.97 8.84 4.52
N THR A 46 -12.00 8.01 4.63
CA THR A 46 -12.45 7.31 5.83
C THR A 46 -12.97 5.94 5.43
N SER A 47 -12.90 4.97 6.34
CA SER A 47 -13.53 3.67 6.09
C SER A 47 -13.99 2.98 7.37
N HIS A 48 -14.92 2.06 7.21
CA HIS A 48 -15.23 1.00 8.16
C HIS A 48 -15.23 -0.32 7.42
N SER A 49 -14.45 -1.27 7.89
CA SER A 49 -14.36 -2.61 7.30
C SER A 49 -14.45 -3.69 8.37
N THR A 50 -15.07 -4.81 8.00
CA THR A 50 -15.03 -6.06 8.76
C THR A 50 -14.12 -7.02 8.00
N MET A 51 -13.15 -7.62 8.67
CA MET A 51 -12.21 -8.56 8.08
C MET A 51 -11.95 -9.75 8.99
N SER A 52 -11.60 -10.88 8.39
CA SER A 52 -10.98 -11.99 9.12
C SER A 52 -9.47 -11.97 8.94
N MET A 53 -8.76 -12.29 9.99
CA MET A 53 -7.32 -12.56 9.99
C MET A 53 -7.08 -13.99 10.44
N THR A 54 -6.44 -14.79 9.60
CA THR A 54 -6.05 -16.16 9.90
C THR A 54 -4.53 -16.26 9.92
N ILE A 55 -3.99 -16.66 11.06
CA ILE A 55 -2.56 -16.93 11.26
C ILE A 55 -2.36 -18.43 11.09
N HIS A 56 -1.66 -18.82 10.03
CA HIS A 56 -1.37 -20.21 9.75
C HIS A 56 0.08 -20.54 10.12
N ARG A 57 0.25 -21.65 10.85
CA ARG A 57 1.54 -22.23 11.22
C ARG A 57 1.48 -23.74 10.97
N PRO A 58 2.60 -24.45 10.81
CA PRO A 58 2.57 -25.89 10.52
C PRO A 58 1.73 -26.72 11.49
N ASP A 59 1.74 -26.36 12.78
CA ASP A 59 1.14 -27.16 13.85
C ASP A 59 -0.17 -26.56 14.40
N TRP A 60 -0.53 -25.31 14.01
CA TRP A 60 -1.74 -24.65 14.51
C TRP A 60 -2.22 -23.55 13.59
N GLU A 61 -3.49 -23.24 13.76
CA GLU A 61 -4.14 -22.11 13.09
C GLU A 61 -4.95 -21.31 14.09
N ARG A 62 -4.97 -19.98 13.93
CA ARG A 62 -5.78 -19.06 14.72
C ARG A 62 -6.45 -18.06 13.82
N SER A 63 -7.77 -18.00 13.91
CA SER A 63 -8.58 -17.02 13.17
C SER A 63 -9.21 -16.01 14.12
N MET A 64 -9.33 -14.76 13.66
CA MET A 64 -10.00 -13.66 14.35
C MET A 64 -10.85 -12.90 13.35
N THR A 65 -12.04 -12.47 13.78
CA THR A 65 -12.84 -11.47 13.04
C THR A 65 -12.68 -10.14 13.74
N MET A 66 -12.49 -9.06 12.99
CA MET A 66 -12.27 -7.74 13.53
C MET A 66 -12.95 -6.67 12.68
N ASP A 67 -13.35 -5.60 13.34
CA ASP A 67 -13.71 -4.34 12.69
C ASP A 67 -12.53 -3.38 12.71
N ALA A 68 -12.40 -2.62 11.63
CA ALA A 68 -11.40 -1.58 11.48
C ALA A 68 -12.05 -0.28 10.96
N TRP A 69 -11.73 0.82 11.63
CA TRP A 69 -12.09 2.17 11.19
C TRP A 69 -10.83 2.94 10.85
N THR A 70 -10.88 3.73 9.79
CA THR A 70 -9.78 4.62 9.41
C THR A 70 -10.29 6.04 9.16
N ALA A 71 -9.43 7.03 9.40
CA ALA A 71 -9.65 8.41 8.97
C ALA A 71 -8.31 9.04 8.56
N GLY A 72 -8.21 9.38 7.27
CA GLY A 72 -6.96 9.79 6.66
C GLY A 72 -5.86 8.73 6.81
N GLU A 73 -4.61 9.18 6.75
CA GLU A 73 -3.43 8.29 6.79
C GLU A 73 -3.00 7.93 8.23
N LYS A 74 -3.43 8.71 9.22
CA LYS A 74 -2.86 8.73 10.56
C LYS A 74 -3.77 8.26 11.68
N LYS A 75 -5.03 7.94 11.39
CA LYS A 75 -5.97 7.46 12.40
C LYS A 75 -6.52 6.10 12.01
N SER A 76 -6.41 5.12 12.89
CA SER A 76 -7.12 3.85 12.75
C SER A 76 -7.45 3.25 14.12
N LEU A 77 -8.57 2.53 14.16
CA LEU A 77 -8.98 1.70 15.29
C LEU A 77 -9.32 0.32 14.77
N VAL A 78 -8.69 -0.70 15.32
CA VAL A 78 -9.03 -2.10 15.07
C VAL A 78 -9.56 -2.70 16.36
N ARG A 79 -10.65 -3.48 16.25
CA ARG A 79 -11.26 -4.18 17.38
C ARG A 79 -11.58 -5.61 17.01
N VAL A 80 -11.11 -6.53 17.81
CA VAL A 80 -11.42 -7.96 17.67
C VAL A 80 -12.86 -8.22 18.12
N LEU A 81 -13.64 -8.87 17.27
CA LEU A 81 -15.02 -9.30 17.53
C LEU A 81 -15.08 -10.75 17.98
N GLU A 82 -14.33 -11.61 17.30
CA GLU A 82 -14.28 -13.05 17.51
C GLU A 82 -12.84 -13.58 17.46
N PRO A 83 -12.58 -14.68 18.16
CA PRO A 83 -13.41 -15.48 19.07
C PRO A 83 -13.63 -14.78 20.43
N LYS A 84 -14.61 -15.21 21.21
CA LYS A 84 -14.95 -14.63 22.54
C LYS A 84 -13.75 -14.44 23.46
N LYS A 85 -12.78 -15.37 23.42
CA LYS A 85 -11.55 -15.27 24.24
C LYS A 85 -10.66 -14.06 23.90
N ASP A 86 -10.79 -13.53 22.69
CA ASP A 86 -10.00 -12.40 22.16
C ASP A 86 -10.86 -11.16 21.91
N ALA A 87 -12.18 -11.29 22.01
CA ALA A 87 -13.13 -10.20 21.75
C ALA A 87 -12.85 -8.99 22.66
N GLY A 88 -12.96 -7.79 22.07
CA GLY A 88 -12.69 -6.53 22.73
C GLY A 88 -11.21 -6.11 22.76
N ASN A 89 -10.25 -7.01 22.44
CA ASN A 89 -8.88 -6.54 22.20
C ASN A 89 -8.91 -5.47 21.12
N GLY A 90 -8.16 -4.39 21.32
CA GLY A 90 -8.17 -3.26 20.41
C GLY A 90 -6.79 -2.71 20.14
N THR A 91 -6.61 -2.15 18.96
CA THR A 91 -5.43 -1.39 18.56
C THR A 91 -5.88 -0.02 18.07
N LEU A 92 -5.35 1.03 18.64
CA LEU A 92 -5.60 2.41 18.24
C LEU A 92 -4.31 3.02 17.71
N LEU A 93 -4.40 3.64 16.56
CA LEU A 93 -3.37 4.46 15.94
C LEU A 93 -3.85 5.90 15.88
N ILE A 94 -3.04 6.82 16.38
CA ILE A 94 -3.21 8.27 16.21
C ILE A 94 -1.83 8.83 15.89
N ASP A 95 -1.71 9.43 14.72
CA ASP A 95 -0.44 9.91 14.18
C ASP A 95 0.61 8.78 14.17
N ASN A 96 1.72 8.96 14.83
CA ASN A 96 2.81 7.98 14.94
C ASN A 96 2.76 7.16 16.23
N SER A 97 1.69 7.28 17.01
CA SER A 97 1.53 6.58 18.29
C SER A 97 0.53 5.44 18.19
N MET A 98 0.91 4.30 18.71
CA MET A 98 0.09 3.10 18.73
C MET A 98 -0.21 2.67 20.15
N TRP A 99 -1.46 2.32 20.43
CA TRP A 99 -1.92 1.78 21.71
C TRP A 99 -2.59 0.44 21.49
N SER A 100 -2.37 -0.46 22.44
CA SER A 100 -3.07 -1.74 22.54
C SER A 100 -3.93 -1.77 23.78
N PHE A 101 -5.13 -2.31 23.67
CA PHE A 101 -6.04 -2.56 24.79
C PHE A 101 -6.33 -4.05 24.93
N SER A 102 -6.26 -4.55 26.15
CA SER A 102 -6.70 -5.91 26.48
C SER A 102 -7.80 -5.85 27.55
N PRO A 103 -9.02 -6.30 27.23
CA PRO A 103 -10.13 -6.30 28.19
C PRO A 103 -9.91 -7.26 29.36
N LYS A 104 -9.16 -8.36 29.16
CA LYS A 104 -8.86 -9.34 30.21
C LYS A 104 -8.18 -8.74 31.43
N VAL A 105 -7.30 -7.75 31.20
CA VAL A 105 -6.56 -7.05 32.25
C VAL A 105 -7.00 -5.59 32.38
N ASN A 106 -8.01 -5.19 31.61
CA ASN A 106 -8.54 -3.81 31.52
C ASN A 106 -7.42 -2.75 31.37
N ARG A 107 -6.44 -3.02 30.51
CA ARG A 107 -5.25 -2.19 30.40
C ARG A 107 -5.05 -1.66 28.99
N VAL A 108 -4.82 -0.35 28.88
CA VAL A 108 -4.33 0.32 27.67
C VAL A 108 -2.83 0.52 27.82
N ILE A 109 -2.07 0.11 26.83
CA ILE A 109 -0.61 0.22 26.79
C ILE A 109 -0.23 0.97 25.52
N LYS A 110 0.57 2.04 25.64
CA LYS A 110 1.25 2.65 24.49
C LYS A 110 2.39 1.74 24.05
N ILE A 111 2.44 1.37 22.78
CA ILE A 111 3.50 0.54 22.21
C ILE A 111 4.76 1.42 22.06
N PRO A 112 5.85 1.11 22.79
CA PRO A 112 7.09 1.87 22.66
C PRO A 112 7.81 1.56 21.34
N SER A 113 8.72 2.43 20.91
CA SER A 113 9.47 2.29 19.67
C SER A 113 10.24 0.97 19.57
N SER A 114 10.76 0.48 20.71
CA SER A 114 11.48 -0.82 20.78
C SER A 114 10.60 -2.03 20.47
N MET A 115 9.27 -1.91 20.58
CA MET A 115 8.32 -2.98 20.29
C MET A 115 7.68 -2.87 18.88
N MET A 116 8.03 -1.84 18.11
CA MET A 116 7.40 -1.64 16.80
C MET A 116 7.72 -2.75 15.79
N ASN A 117 8.85 -3.42 15.93
CA ASN A 117 9.21 -4.56 15.07
C ASN A 117 8.63 -5.90 15.53
N GLN A 118 7.95 -5.94 16.69
CA GLN A 118 7.31 -7.16 17.17
C GLN A 118 6.03 -7.45 16.40
N SER A 119 5.66 -8.74 16.37
CA SER A 119 4.42 -9.22 15.74
C SER A 119 3.19 -8.54 16.31
N TRP A 120 2.37 -7.95 15.44
CA TRP A 120 1.05 -7.46 15.79
C TRP A 120 0.07 -8.63 15.97
N MET A 121 -0.49 -8.77 17.17
CA MET A 121 -1.41 -9.86 17.53
C MET A 121 -0.90 -11.29 17.26
N GLY A 122 0.44 -11.48 17.16
CA GLY A 122 1.06 -12.76 16.84
C GLY A 122 1.07 -13.13 15.35
N SER A 123 0.70 -12.19 14.49
CA SER A 123 0.66 -12.34 13.03
C SER A 123 2.04 -12.10 12.39
N ASP A 124 2.12 -12.25 11.06
CA ASP A 124 3.31 -11.89 10.26
C ASP A 124 3.41 -10.40 9.97
N PHE A 125 2.39 -9.62 10.37
CA PHE A 125 2.49 -8.17 10.42
C PHE A 125 3.20 -7.73 11.69
N SER A 126 4.12 -6.81 11.59
CA SER A 126 4.69 -6.11 12.74
C SER A 126 3.78 -4.96 13.18
N ASN A 127 3.96 -4.49 14.41
CA ASN A 127 3.30 -3.26 14.85
C ASN A 127 3.62 -2.07 13.92
N LYS A 128 4.84 -2.03 13.37
CA LYS A 128 5.26 -1.00 12.41
C LYS A 128 4.49 -1.09 11.09
N ASP A 129 4.26 -2.28 10.55
CA ASP A 129 3.50 -2.45 9.31
C ASP A 129 2.08 -1.90 9.43
N VAL A 130 1.48 -2.05 10.61
CA VAL A 130 0.13 -1.54 10.91
C VAL A 130 0.15 -0.03 11.16
N ALA A 131 1.13 0.44 11.94
CA ALA A 131 1.17 1.84 12.40
C ALA A 131 1.71 2.81 11.36
N ARG A 132 2.57 2.35 10.44
CA ARG A 132 3.32 3.20 9.51
C ARG A 132 3.17 2.79 8.05
N SER A 133 2.03 2.22 7.71
CA SER A 133 1.74 1.82 6.32
C SER A 133 1.77 2.98 5.32
N ALA A 134 1.55 4.22 5.79
CA ALA A 134 1.61 5.42 4.96
C ALA A 134 3.02 6.02 4.82
N ASP A 135 4.01 5.58 5.61
CA ASP A 135 5.40 6.09 5.52
C ASP A 135 5.97 5.94 4.10
N ILE A 136 5.52 4.92 3.36
CA ILE A 136 5.96 4.71 1.98
C ILE A 136 5.69 5.90 1.08
N ILE A 137 4.65 6.70 1.33
CA ILE A 137 4.30 7.86 0.52
C ILE A 137 5.37 8.95 0.67
N ASP A 138 5.78 9.25 1.89
CA ASP A 138 6.58 10.43 2.21
C ASP A 138 8.06 10.13 2.46
N GLN A 139 8.40 8.90 2.89
CA GLN A 139 9.74 8.55 3.36
C GLN A 139 10.61 7.89 2.27
N TYR A 140 10.08 7.67 1.06
CA TYR A 140 10.77 6.97 -0.01
C TYR A 140 10.82 7.79 -1.29
N ASN A 141 11.83 7.52 -2.12
CA ASN A 141 11.90 7.91 -3.51
C ASN A 141 11.40 6.75 -4.37
N HIS A 142 10.51 7.04 -5.32
CA HIS A 142 9.83 6.01 -6.12
C HIS A 142 10.31 6.05 -7.56
N SER A 143 10.49 4.88 -8.16
CA SER A 143 10.79 4.72 -9.58
C SER A 143 10.01 3.56 -10.19
N LEU A 144 9.43 3.80 -11.37
CA LEU A 144 8.83 2.74 -12.18
C LEU A 144 9.96 1.93 -12.78
N ILE A 145 10.04 0.62 -12.47
CA ILE A 145 11.10 -0.26 -12.96
C ILE A 145 10.63 -1.25 -14.01
N ALA A 146 9.32 -1.53 -14.07
CA ALA A 146 8.72 -2.36 -15.12
C ALA A 146 7.23 -2.04 -15.28
N THR A 147 6.72 -2.38 -16.46
CA THR A 147 5.28 -2.41 -16.75
C THR A 147 4.99 -3.70 -17.50
N ASP A 148 4.02 -4.45 -17.02
CA ASP A 148 3.54 -5.67 -17.67
C ASP A 148 2.01 -5.66 -17.79
N THR A 149 1.42 -6.73 -18.32
CA THR A 149 -0.04 -6.92 -18.41
C THR A 149 -0.38 -8.22 -17.72
N SER A 150 -1.33 -8.19 -16.81
CA SER A 150 -1.85 -9.37 -16.11
C SER A 150 -3.37 -9.30 -16.02
N GLU A 151 -4.05 -10.37 -16.43
CA GLU A 151 -5.52 -10.49 -16.39
C GLU A 151 -6.25 -9.30 -17.06
N GLY A 152 -5.68 -8.78 -18.16
CA GLY A 152 -6.24 -7.65 -18.90
C GLY A 152 -5.98 -6.27 -18.31
N HIS A 153 -5.25 -6.18 -17.19
CA HIS A 153 -4.85 -4.94 -16.56
C HIS A 153 -3.38 -4.63 -16.80
N LYS A 154 -3.07 -3.37 -17.00
CA LYS A 154 -1.69 -2.89 -16.95
C LYS A 154 -1.22 -2.93 -15.49
N VAL A 155 -0.03 -3.48 -15.25
CA VAL A 155 0.57 -3.63 -13.92
C VAL A 155 1.88 -2.85 -13.88
N TYR A 156 1.97 -1.94 -12.94
CA TYR A 156 3.15 -1.14 -12.66
C TYR A 156 3.98 -1.80 -11.57
N THR A 157 5.25 -2.07 -11.84
CA THR A 157 6.21 -2.49 -10.83
C THR A 157 7.03 -1.28 -10.41
N ILE A 158 6.86 -0.85 -9.16
CA ILE A 158 7.47 0.35 -8.60
C ILE A 158 8.44 -0.07 -7.51
N GLN A 159 9.67 0.44 -7.62
CA GLN A 159 10.69 0.36 -6.59
C GLN A 159 10.66 1.62 -5.73
N SER A 160 10.72 1.43 -4.42
CA SER A 160 10.76 2.51 -3.42
C SER A 160 12.02 2.35 -2.57
N ILE A 161 12.91 3.34 -2.64
CA ILE A 161 14.17 3.41 -1.88
C ILE A 161 13.99 4.49 -0.81
N PRO A 162 14.36 4.23 0.47
CA PRO A 162 14.29 5.25 1.52
C PRO A 162 15.01 6.53 1.13
N LYS A 163 14.45 7.68 1.53
CA LYS A 163 15.18 8.95 1.51
C LYS A 163 16.32 8.89 2.51
N GLU A 164 17.33 9.73 2.29
CA GLU A 164 18.40 9.93 3.26
C GLU A 164 17.78 10.33 4.62
N ASP A 165 18.25 9.72 5.71
CA ASP A 165 17.75 9.94 7.08
C ASP A 165 16.28 9.54 7.34
N ALA A 166 15.62 8.84 6.43
CA ALA A 166 14.27 8.34 6.67
C ALA A 166 14.24 7.33 7.85
N PRO A 167 13.37 7.51 8.86
CA PRO A 167 13.31 6.65 10.03
C PRO A 167 12.59 5.32 9.73
N VAL A 168 13.03 4.63 8.67
CA VAL A 168 12.45 3.38 8.17
C VAL A 168 13.38 2.20 8.40
N VAL A 169 12.83 0.98 8.34
CA VAL A 169 13.58 -0.27 8.58
C VAL A 169 14.01 -0.91 7.27
N TRP A 170 13.16 -0.79 6.24
CA TRP A 170 13.37 -1.48 4.98
C TRP A 170 14.37 -0.73 4.11
N GLY A 171 15.36 -1.45 3.57
CA GLY A 171 16.33 -0.88 2.62
C GLY A 171 15.73 -0.65 1.23
N LYS A 172 14.68 -1.39 0.91
CA LYS A 172 13.92 -1.25 -0.33
C LYS A 172 12.53 -1.86 -0.17
N GLU A 173 11.57 -1.30 -0.88
CA GLU A 173 10.25 -1.91 -1.07
C GLU A 173 9.93 -1.99 -2.57
N VAL A 174 9.27 -3.07 -3.01
CA VAL A 174 8.83 -3.24 -4.40
C VAL A 174 7.35 -3.55 -4.39
N LEU A 175 6.60 -2.74 -5.14
CA LEU A 175 5.15 -2.84 -5.24
C LEU A 175 4.74 -3.20 -6.68
N ARG A 176 3.76 -4.08 -6.83
CA ARG A 176 3.08 -4.34 -8.09
C ARG A 176 1.64 -3.87 -7.98
N ILE A 177 1.28 -2.88 -8.78
CA ILE A 177 0.01 -2.15 -8.69
C ILE A 177 -0.66 -2.16 -10.06
N ARG A 178 -1.95 -2.52 -10.12
CA ARG A 178 -2.75 -2.48 -11.34
C ARG A 178 -3.09 -1.04 -11.73
N ASP A 179 -3.52 -0.84 -12.96
CA ASP A 179 -3.98 0.45 -13.50
C ASP A 179 -5.25 1.00 -12.82
N ASP A 180 -6.03 0.13 -12.16
CA ASP A 180 -7.14 0.51 -11.28
C ASP A 180 -6.72 0.69 -9.79
N TYR A 181 -5.42 0.80 -9.54
CA TYR A 181 -4.78 1.03 -8.25
C TYR A 181 -4.92 -0.12 -7.24
N VAL A 182 -5.34 -1.31 -7.64
CA VAL A 182 -5.31 -2.48 -6.76
C VAL A 182 -3.88 -2.97 -6.60
N MET A 183 -3.42 -3.06 -5.36
CA MET A 183 -2.10 -3.61 -5.03
C MET A 183 -2.13 -5.13 -5.14
N LEU A 184 -1.32 -5.69 -6.05
CA LEU A 184 -1.18 -7.13 -6.25
C LEU A 184 -0.11 -7.74 -5.36
N GLU A 185 0.99 -7.02 -5.16
CA GLU A 185 2.12 -7.50 -4.36
C GLU A 185 2.86 -6.33 -3.71
N HIS A 186 3.37 -6.56 -2.51
CA HIS A 186 4.28 -5.68 -1.80
C HIS A 186 5.38 -6.50 -1.16
N THR A 187 6.61 -6.39 -1.66
CA THR A 187 7.79 -7.12 -1.17
C THR A 187 8.73 -6.17 -0.42
N PHE A 188 9.15 -6.58 0.76
CA PHE A 188 10.00 -5.84 1.68
C PHE A 188 11.39 -6.43 1.71
N TYR A 189 12.40 -5.59 1.59
CA TYR A 189 13.81 -5.94 1.57
C TYR A 189 14.53 -5.33 2.77
N ASP A 190 15.49 -6.05 3.33
CA ASP A 190 16.37 -5.51 4.38
C ASP A 190 17.41 -4.52 3.81
N GLN A 191 18.33 -4.09 4.67
CA GLN A 191 19.39 -3.15 4.30
C GLN A 191 20.43 -3.78 3.36
N ASP A 192 20.55 -5.12 3.35
CA ASP A 192 21.40 -5.88 2.44
C ASP A 192 20.70 -6.23 1.11
N MET A 193 19.54 -5.63 0.86
CA MET A 193 18.71 -5.86 -0.34
C MET A 193 18.20 -7.29 -0.50
N LYS A 194 18.18 -8.07 0.58
CA LYS A 194 17.59 -9.41 0.62
C LYS A 194 16.08 -9.29 0.84
N PRO A 195 15.24 -9.96 0.03
CA PRO A 195 13.80 -9.96 0.26
C PRO A 195 13.46 -10.77 1.52
N ILE A 196 12.76 -10.14 2.47
CA ILE A 196 12.47 -10.70 3.80
C ILE A 196 11.03 -11.18 3.90
N LYS A 197 10.07 -10.39 3.45
CA LYS A 197 8.66 -10.75 3.51
C LYS A 197 7.89 -10.18 2.33
N ARG A 198 6.73 -10.78 2.07
CA ARG A 198 5.87 -10.40 0.96
C ARG A 198 4.41 -10.43 1.38
N MET A 199 3.67 -9.41 1.00
CA MET A 199 2.22 -9.40 0.98
C MET A 199 1.76 -9.59 -0.47
N GLY A 200 1.00 -10.65 -0.73
CA GLY A 200 0.46 -10.96 -2.06
C GLY A 200 -1.07 -10.97 -2.04
N THR A 201 -1.70 -10.45 -3.07
CA THR A 201 -3.15 -10.48 -3.28
C THR A 201 -3.52 -11.73 -4.06
N SER A 202 -4.38 -12.58 -3.48
CA SER A 202 -4.88 -13.81 -4.10
C SER A 202 -6.29 -13.65 -4.67
N LYS A 203 -7.03 -12.62 -4.25
CA LYS A 203 -8.38 -12.35 -4.75
C LYS A 203 -8.64 -10.85 -4.79
N VAL A 204 -9.12 -10.40 -5.95
CA VAL A 204 -9.60 -9.04 -6.20
C VAL A 204 -11.11 -9.07 -6.44
N GLY A 205 -11.84 -8.04 -6.06
CA GLY A 205 -13.27 -7.95 -6.33
C GLY A 205 -13.88 -6.64 -5.87
N MET A 206 -15.15 -6.44 -6.24
CA MET A 206 -15.91 -5.25 -5.87
C MET A 206 -16.33 -5.30 -4.40
N MET A 207 -16.05 -4.22 -3.67
CA MET A 207 -16.52 -4.02 -2.30
C MET A 207 -16.62 -2.53 -1.99
N GLY A 208 -17.71 -2.12 -1.35
CA GLY A 208 -17.93 -0.71 -1.02
C GLY A 208 -17.92 0.24 -2.22
N GLY A 209 -18.31 -0.25 -3.40
CA GLY A 209 -18.37 0.53 -4.63
C GLY A 209 -17.05 0.68 -5.39
N ARG A 210 -15.98 -0.01 -4.97
CA ARG A 210 -14.67 0.03 -5.65
C ARG A 210 -14.01 -1.35 -5.74
N MET A 211 -13.09 -1.51 -6.69
CA MET A 211 -12.29 -2.71 -6.84
C MET A 211 -11.22 -2.74 -5.76
N VAL A 212 -11.13 -3.80 -4.97
CA VAL A 212 -10.18 -3.93 -3.86
C VAL A 212 -9.57 -5.32 -3.79
N ALA A 213 -8.42 -5.43 -3.14
CA ALA A 213 -7.85 -6.69 -2.73
C ALA A 213 -8.72 -7.30 -1.61
N ILE A 214 -9.52 -8.33 -1.96
CA ILE A 214 -10.42 -9.00 -1.00
C ILE A 214 -9.64 -9.97 -0.11
N GLN A 215 -8.62 -10.63 -0.64
CA GLN A 215 -7.84 -11.62 0.09
C GLN A 215 -6.36 -11.40 -0.16
N GLN A 216 -5.63 -11.22 0.91
CA GLN A 216 -4.19 -10.95 0.89
C GLN A 216 -3.48 -11.84 1.90
N ARG A 217 -2.25 -12.20 1.59
CA ARG A 217 -1.42 -13.05 2.44
C ARG A 217 -0.07 -12.39 2.68
N MET A 218 0.28 -12.19 3.95
CA MET A 218 1.62 -11.80 4.39
C MET A 218 2.40 -13.05 4.78
N ALA A 219 3.58 -13.22 4.22
CA ALA A 219 4.49 -14.34 4.56
C ALA A 219 5.92 -13.85 4.65
N LYS A 220 6.70 -14.42 5.57
CA LYS A 220 8.15 -14.32 5.56
C LYS A 220 8.70 -15.27 4.51
N LEU A 221 9.71 -14.83 3.75
CA LEU A 221 10.23 -15.61 2.64
C LEU A 221 11.20 -16.73 3.07
N GLU A 222 11.72 -16.66 4.29
CA GLU A 222 12.60 -17.67 4.89
C GLU A 222 11.84 -18.84 5.53
N THR A 223 10.57 -18.65 5.88
CA THR A 223 9.75 -19.70 6.52
C THR A 223 8.78 -20.31 5.52
N LYS A 224 8.77 -21.65 5.45
CA LYS A 224 7.82 -22.38 4.61
C LYS A 224 6.54 -22.66 5.38
N ASN A 225 5.39 -22.54 4.70
CA ASN A 225 4.07 -22.86 5.27
C ASN A 225 3.70 -22.03 6.52
N GLU A 226 4.28 -20.81 6.64
CA GLU A 226 3.87 -19.86 7.67
C GLU A 226 3.41 -18.56 6.99
N TYR A 227 2.19 -18.13 7.31
CA TYR A 227 1.62 -16.91 6.76
C TYR A 227 0.47 -16.39 7.61
N THR A 228 0.15 -15.14 7.38
CA THR A 228 -1.10 -14.52 7.87
C THR A 228 -1.93 -14.09 6.69
N GLU A 229 -3.16 -14.57 6.64
CA GLU A 229 -4.14 -14.20 5.62
C GLU A 229 -5.14 -13.20 6.17
N ILE A 230 -5.36 -12.12 5.43
CA ILE A 230 -6.44 -11.16 5.67
C ILE A 230 -7.48 -11.34 4.58
N LYS A 231 -8.73 -11.50 4.99
CA LYS A 231 -9.88 -11.54 4.07
C LYS A 231 -10.87 -10.47 4.46
N MET A 232 -11.14 -9.55 3.56
CA MET A 232 -12.16 -8.52 3.73
C MET A 232 -13.54 -9.15 3.57
N ILE A 233 -14.39 -8.97 4.57
CA ILE A 233 -15.76 -9.50 4.60
C ILE A 233 -16.72 -8.40 4.14
N ASN A 234 -16.53 -7.20 4.62
CA ASN A 234 -17.31 -6.03 4.24
C ASN A 234 -16.46 -4.77 4.35
N ALA A 235 -16.74 -3.76 3.52
CA ALA A 235 -16.13 -2.44 3.64
C ALA A 235 -17.09 -1.35 3.15
N LYS A 236 -17.02 -0.20 3.82
CA LYS A 236 -17.65 1.06 3.42
C LYS A 236 -16.58 2.13 3.42
N PHE A 237 -16.49 2.87 2.34
CA PHE A 237 -15.49 3.92 2.15
C PHE A 237 -16.15 5.30 2.10
N ASP A 238 -15.37 6.32 2.43
CA ASP A 238 -15.75 7.73 2.36
C ASP A 238 -17.02 8.05 3.14
N ILE A 239 -17.19 7.37 4.28
CA ILE A 239 -18.32 7.51 5.20
C ILE A 239 -17.99 8.48 6.32
N LYS A 240 -19.01 8.99 7.00
CA LYS A 240 -18.81 9.81 8.20
C LYS A 240 -18.33 8.93 9.37
N VAL A 241 -17.09 9.11 9.82
CA VAL A 241 -16.55 8.49 11.03
C VAL A 241 -16.25 9.63 12.03
N PRO A 242 -16.88 9.63 13.23
CA PRO A 242 -16.66 10.70 14.19
C PRO A 242 -15.26 10.62 14.82
N ASP A 243 -14.65 11.76 15.12
CA ASP A 243 -13.32 11.81 15.78
C ASP A 243 -13.29 11.11 17.14
N SER A 244 -14.43 11.04 17.84
CA SER A 244 -14.57 10.29 19.09
C SER A 244 -14.27 8.79 18.94
N MET A 245 -14.34 8.25 17.72
CA MET A 245 -13.96 6.87 17.42
C MET A 245 -12.48 6.64 17.74
N PHE A 246 -11.61 7.62 17.47
CA PHE A 246 -10.16 7.51 17.59
C PHE A 246 -9.67 8.11 18.93
N THR A 247 -10.20 7.62 20.04
CA THR A 247 -9.81 8.07 21.40
C THR A 247 -9.47 6.90 22.30
N LEU A 248 -8.60 7.12 23.29
CA LEU A 248 -8.27 6.11 24.32
C LEU A 248 -9.52 5.72 25.14
N SER A 249 -10.47 6.64 25.31
CA SER A 249 -11.74 6.36 25.97
C SER A 249 -12.56 5.35 25.16
N ASN A 250 -12.69 5.55 23.84
CA ASN A 250 -13.41 4.62 22.98
C ASN A 250 -12.65 3.30 22.80
N LEU A 251 -11.31 3.32 22.80
CA LEU A 251 -10.50 2.10 22.77
C LEU A 251 -10.85 1.19 23.96
N ARG A 252 -10.99 1.75 25.17
CA ARG A 252 -11.32 1.02 26.40
C ARG A 252 -12.82 0.68 26.50
N ASN A 253 -13.67 1.64 26.24
CA ASN A 253 -15.12 1.56 26.40
C ASN A 253 -15.80 1.93 25.08
N PRO A 254 -16.06 0.96 24.20
CA PRO A 254 -16.65 1.22 22.89
C PRO A 254 -17.99 1.93 22.99
N ARG A 255 -18.15 2.99 22.21
CA ARG A 255 -19.44 3.69 22.01
C ARG A 255 -19.70 3.67 20.50
N PHE A 256 -20.69 2.90 20.11
CA PHE A 256 -21.16 2.76 18.73
C PHE A 256 -22.35 3.66 18.49
#